data_5746be33a174cf50240d5ff5e550992b
#
_entry.id   5746be33a174cf50240d5ff5e550992b
#
_cell.length_a   1.000
_cell.length_b   1.000
_cell.length_c   1.000
_cell.angle_alpha   90.00
_cell.angle_beta   90.00
_cell.angle_gamma   90.00
#
_symmetry.space_group_name_H-M   'P 1'
#
loop_
_entity.id
_entity.type
_entity.pdbx_description
1 polymer ?
#
loop_
_entity_poly.entity_id
_entity_poly.type
_entity_poly.pdbx_seq_one_letter_code
_entity_poly.pdbx_strand_id
1 'polypeptide(L)'
;MKLHLQQDAQYHLINGYGQDGIVVRGQYYRHGLLVAADWLQSPLGPESAEELGLEHFNEVLARKPDVMLLGTGKKQYFPLQLMVALRDAGIPVEVMDTSAACRTYNILMAEDRMVLAALMHPEA
;
A
#
# COMPACT_ATOMS: atom_id res chain seq x y z
N MET A 1 -16.72 5.60 14.85
CA MET A 1 -15.78 6.04 15.86
C MET A 1 -14.38 5.49 15.59
N LYS A 2 -13.42 6.34 15.49
CA LYS A 2 -12.10 5.94 15.02
C LYS A 2 -11.33 5.06 15.99
N LEU A 3 -11.64 5.13 17.27
CA LEU A 3 -10.99 4.30 18.27
C LEU A 3 -11.25 2.81 18.09
N HIS A 4 -12.35 2.47 17.43
CA HIS A 4 -12.64 1.07 17.10
C HIS A 4 -11.52 0.46 16.29
N LEU A 5 -11.09 1.18 15.26
CA LEU A 5 -10.10 0.66 14.34
C LEU A 5 -8.80 0.32 15.02
N GLN A 6 -8.38 1.16 15.96
CA GLN A 6 -7.14 0.95 16.68
C GLN A 6 -7.18 -0.27 17.59
N GLN A 7 -8.36 -0.62 18.07
CA GLN A 7 -8.53 -1.73 18.97
C GLN A 7 -8.87 -3.02 18.27
N ASP A 8 -9.19 -2.94 16.99
CA ASP A 8 -9.64 -4.10 16.24
C ASP A 8 -8.47 -4.81 15.61
N ALA A 9 -8.07 -5.94 16.23
CA ALA A 9 -6.90 -6.69 15.78
C ALA A 9 -7.06 -7.32 14.41
N GLN A 10 -8.27 -7.38 13.86
CA GLN A 10 -8.49 -7.96 12.54
C GLN A 10 -8.09 -7.02 11.41
N TYR A 11 -8.02 -5.72 11.67
CA TYR A 11 -7.61 -4.79 10.63
C TYR A 11 -6.10 -4.82 10.43
N HIS A 12 -5.69 -4.73 9.17
CA HIS A 12 -4.27 -4.74 8.79
C HIS A 12 -3.69 -3.33 8.90
N LEU A 13 -3.29 -2.94 10.10
CA LEU A 13 -2.56 -1.69 10.31
C LEU A 13 -1.07 -1.97 10.23
N ILE A 14 -0.31 -0.97 9.81
CA ILE A 14 1.14 -1.09 9.70
C ILE A 14 1.76 -0.71 11.04
N ASN A 15 2.43 -1.68 11.68
CA ASN A 15 3.01 -1.51 13.01
C ASN A 15 4.45 -1.05 12.98
N GLY A 16 5.13 -1.18 11.86
CA GLY A 16 6.52 -0.78 11.73
C GLY A 16 7.02 -0.91 10.31
N TYR A 17 8.12 -0.27 10.02
CA TYR A 17 8.76 -0.34 8.71
C TYR A 17 10.22 0.09 8.84
N GLY A 18 11.08 -0.45 7.98
CA GLY A 18 12.51 -0.13 8.03
C GLY A 18 13.32 -1.09 7.16
N GLN A 19 14.57 -1.27 7.56
CA GLN A 19 15.52 -2.10 6.81
C GLN A 19 15.04 -3.53 6.63
N ASP A 20 14.31 -4.07 7.60
CA ASP A 20 13.90 -5.47 7.57
C ASP A 20 12.57 -5.69 6.88
N GLY A 21 11.95 -4.62 6.39
CA GLY A 21 10.68 -4.74 5.70
C GLY A 21 9.57 -3.99 6.40
N ILE A 22 8.36 -4.51 6.26
CA ILE A 22 7.15 -3.87 6.79
C ILE A 22 6.49 -4.85 7.75
N VAL A 23 6.02 -4.33 8.88
CA VAL A 23 5.35 -5.14 9.90
C VAL A 23 3.86 -4.84 9.86
N VAL A 24 3.05 -5.88 9.66
CA VAL A 24 1.60 -5.78 9.67
C VAL A 24 1.08 -6.82 10.67
N ARG A 25 0.33 -6.37 11.66
CA ARG A 25 -0.23 -7.24 12.69
C ARG A 25 0.83 -8.12 13.35
N GLY A 26 2.01 -7.53 13.57
CA GLY A 26 3.10 -8.23 14.24
C GLY A 26 3.92 -9.16 13.36
N GLN A 27 3.60 -9.28 12.09
CA GLN A 27 4.32 -10.15 11.18
C GLN A 27 5.17 -9.35 10.21
N TYR A 28 6.41 -9.79 9.99
CA TYR A 28 7.33 -9.13 9.08
C TYR A 28 7.09 -9.58 7.64
N TYR A 29 7.09 -8.62 6.73
CA TYR A 29 7.03 -8.86 5.29
C TYR A 29 8.27 -8.24 4.67
N ARG A 30 9.12 -9.09 4.13
CA ARG A 30 10.44 -8.67 3.62
C ARG A 30 10.42 -8.27 2.16
N HIS A 31 9.32 -8.48 1.50
CA HIS A 31 9.11 -8.10 0.09
C HIS A 31 7.99 -7.09 0.03
N GLY A 32 7.78 -6.51 -1.16
CA GLY A 32 6.66 -5.62 -1.35
C GLY A 32 5.33 -6.30 -1.09
N LEU A 33 4.32 -5.51 -0.76
CA LEU A 33 3.01 -6.07 -0.45
C LEU A 33 1.88 -5.13 -0.86
N LEU A 34 0.71 -5.73 -1.04
CA LEU A 34 -0.55 -5.01 -1.16
C LEU A 34 -1.30 -5.21 0.15
N VAL A 35 -1.83 -4.15 0.73
CA VAL A 35 -2.54 -4.25 2.01
C VAL A 35 -3.76 -3.34 2.03
N ALA A 36 -4.84 -3.84 2.59
CA ALA A 36 -6.07 -3.11 2.87
C ALA A 36 -6.56 -3.53 4.25
N ALA A 37 -7.65 -2.95 4.72
CA ALA A 37 -8.16 -3.24 6.06
C ALA A 37 -8.34 -4.73 6.31
N ASP A 38 -8.88 -5.44 5.33
CA ASP A 38 -9.27 -6.84 5.48
C ASP A 38 -8.53 -7.78 4.54
N TRP A 39 -7.42 -7.32 3.95
CA TRP A 39 -6.76 -8.12 2.91
C TRP A 39 -5.29 -7.78 2.81
N LEU A 40 -4.48 -8.78 2.53
CA LEU A 40 -3.05 -8.59 2.34
C LEU A 40 -2.54 -9.63 1.37
N GLN A 41 -1.67 -9.19 0.46
CA GLN A 41 -1.00 -10.07 -0.47
C GLN A 41 0.50 -9.77 -0.44
N SER A 42 1.31 -10.77 -0.22
CA SER A 42 2.76 -10.64 -0.27
C SER A 42 3.35 -11.93 -0.85
N PRO A 43 4.32 -11.83 -1.75
CA PRO A 43 4.91 -10.59 -2.29
C PRO A 43 3.98 -9.90 -3.27
N LEU A 44 4.21 -8.60 -3.48
CA LEU A 44 3.49 -7.83 -4.48
C LEU A 44 3.79 -8.35 -5.88
N GLY A 45 5.04 -8.69 -6.12
CA GLY A 45 5.54 -9.14 -7.40
C GLY A 45 6.90 -8.53 -7.67
N PRO A 46 6.97 -7.46 -8.45
CA PRO A 46 8.25 -6.81 -8.73
C PRO A 46 8.92 -6.27 -7.47
N GLU A 47 10.26 -6.25 -7.49
CA GLU A 47 11.05 -5.75 -6.38
C GLU A 47 11.35 -4.26 -6.51
N SER A 48 11.09 -3.65 -7.66
CA SER A 48 11.28 -2.21 -7.86
C SER A 48 10.04 -1.60 -8.49
N ALA A 49 9.82 -0.32 -8.17
CA ALA A 49 8.65 0.41 -8.66
C ALA A 49 8.66 0.56 -10.18
N GLU A 50 9.86 0.58 -10.77
CA GLU A 50 10.00 0.74 -12.21
C GLU A 50 9.42 -0.44 -13.00
N GLU A 51 9.32 -1.60 -12.36
CA GLU A 51 8.82 -2.81 -13.01
C GLU A 51 7.33 -3.03 -12.81
N LEU A 52 6.67 -2.13 -12.08
CA LEU A 52 5.25 -2.28 -11.82
C LEU A 52 4.42 -2.00 -13.07
N GLY A 53 3.47 -2.87 -13.34
CA GLY A 53 2.50 -2.69 -14.42
C GLY A 53 1.12 -2.97 -13.90
N LEU A 54 0.11 -2.63 -14.70
CA LEU A 54 -1.28 -2.79 -14.31
C LEU A 54 -1.63 -4.24 -13.97
N GLU A 55 -0.92 -5.19 -14.58
CA GLU A 55 -1.16 -6.61 -14.35
C GLU A 55 -0.93 -7.03 -12.90
N HIS A 56 -0.19 -6.24 -12.13
CA HIS A 56 0.08 -6.54 -10.73
C HIS A 56 -1.03 -6.05 -9.81
N PHE A 57 -2.05 -5.38 -10.35
CA PHE A 57 -3.05 -4.70 -9.53
C PHE A 57 -4.47 -5.15 -9.82
N ASN A 58 -4.64 -6.40 -10.27
CA ASN A 58 -5.97 -6.93 -10.57
C ASN A 58 -6.90 -6.84 -9.36
N GLU A 59 -6.37 -7.14 -8.18
CA GLU A 59 -7.17 -7.09 -6.96
C GLU A 59 -7.57 -5.66 -6.59
N VAL A 60 -6.69 -4.70 -6.87
CA VAL A 60 -6.99 -3.28 -6.65
C VAL A 60 -8.15 -2.86 -7.53
N LEU A 61 -8.10 -3.26 -8.80
CA LEU A 61 -9.16 -2.92 -9.75
C LEU A 61 -10.50 -3.52 -9.32
N ALA A 62 -10.47 -4.73 -8.76
CA ALA A 62 -11.67 -5.40 -8.29
C ALA A 62 -12.23 -4.73 -7.04
N ARG A 63 -11.38 -4.28 -6.13
CA ARG A 63 -11.78 -3.70 -4.86
C ARG A 63 -12.23 -2.25 -4.95
N LYS A 64 -11.75 -1.52 -5.94
CA LYS A 64 -12.10 -0.11 -6.17
C LYS A 64 -12.00 0.73 -4.89
N PRO A 65 -10.79 0.85 -4.32
CA PRO A 65 -10.63 1.66 -3.11
C PRO A 65 -10.90 3.14 -3.38
N ASP A 66 -11.17 3.88 -2.32
CA ASP A 66 -11.31 5.34 -2.41
C ASP A 66 -10.01 5.99 -2.84
N VAL A 67 -8.90 5.40 -2.44
CA VAL A 67 -7.57 5.86 -2.85
C VAL A 67 -6.60 4.69 -2.73
N MET A 68 -5.66 4.62 -3.68
CA MET A 68 -4.53 3.71 -3.61
C MET A 68 -3.27 4.52 -3.31
N LEU A 69 -2.56 4.12 -2.28
CA LEU A 69 -1.25 4.69 -1.97
C LEU A 69 -0.19 3.80 -2.61
N LEU A 70 0.74 4.42 -3.32
CA LEU A 70 1.84 3.69 -3.92
C LEU A 70 3.14 4.12 -3.25
N GLY A 71 3.72 3.22 -2.45
CA GLY A 71 5.01 3.42 -1.82
C GLY A 71 6.10 2.88 -2.71
N THR A 72 6.99 3.75 -3.18
CA THR A 72 7.92 3.40 -4.26
C THR A 72 9.29 2.97 -3.79
N GLY A 73 9.47 2.72 -2.49
CA GLY A 73 10.75 2.32 -1.95
C GLY A 73 11.40 3.45 -1.19
N LYS A 74 12.72 3.47 -1.23
CA LYS A 74 13.50 4.46 -0.48
C LYS A 74 13.26 5.88 -0.98
N LYS A 75 13.04 6.03 -2.30
CA LYS A 75 12.83 7.33 -2.94
C LYS A 75 11.49 7.37 -3.63
N GLN A 76 10.93 8.56 -3.71
CA GLN A 76 9.73 8.76 -4.49
C GLN A 76 10.06 8.60 -5.98
N TYR A 77 9.27 7.80 -6.66
CA TYR A 77 9.40 7.56 -8.09
C TYR A 77 8.02 7.56 -8.70
N PHE A 78 7.84 8.24 -9.83
CA PHE A 78 6.53 8.36 -10.47
C PHE A 78 6.44 7.41 -11.67
N PRO A 79 5.82 6.24 -11.52
CA PRO A 79 5.62 5.32 -12.65
C PRO A 79 4.45 5.82 -13.49
N LEU A 80 4.75 6.74 -14.42
CA LEU A 80 3.72 7.50 -15.12
C LEU A 80 2.75 6.64 -15.90
N GLN A 81 3.24 5.61 -16.59
CA GLN A 81 2.34 4.75 -17.37
C GLN A 81 1.36 4.02 -16.47
N LEU A 82 1.83 3.52 -15.34
CA LEU A 82 0.98 2.84 -14.38
C LEU A 82 -0.03 3.82 -13.78
N MET A 83 0.42 5.02 -13.43
CA MET A 83 -0.45 6.05 -12.85
C MET A 83 -1.58 6.40 -13.80
N VAL A 84 -1.27 6.56 -15.08
CA VAL A 84 -2.28 6.87 -16.08
C VAL A 84 -3.27 5.70 -16.21
N ALA A 85 -2.76 4.48 -16.26
CA ALA A 85 -3.62 3.30 -16.39
C ALA A 85 -4.57 3.15 -15.21
N LEU A 86 -4.07 3.37 -13.98
CA LEU A 86 -4.91 3.30 -12.80
C LEU A 86 -5.96 4.40 -12.78
N ARG A 87 -5.56 5.62 -13.15
CA ARG A 87 -6.51 6.73 -13.22
C ARG A 87 -7.60 6.45 -14.24
N ASP A 88 -7.22 5.94 -15.42
CA ASP A 88 -8.18 5.61 -16.45
C ASP A 88 -9.14 4.50 -16.02
N ALA A 89 -8.68 3.65 -15.11
CA ALA A 89 -9.53 2.61 -14.53
C ALA A 89 -10.37 3.11 -13.34
N GLY A 90 -10.28 4.40 -13.03
CA GLY A 90 -11.09 4.99 -11.96
C GLY A 90 -10.50 4.86 -10.57
N ILE A 91 -9.20 4.57 -10.46
CA ILE A 91 -8.54 4.41 -9.17
C ILE A 91 -7.70 5.66 -8.86
N PRO A 92 -8.08 6.49 -7.88
CA PRO A 92 -7.24 7.60 -7.46
C PRO A 92 -5.94 7.06 -6.83
N VAL A 93 -4.81 7.60 -7.24
CA VAL A 93 -3.49 7.13 -6.80
C VAL A 93 -2.70 8.29 -6.22
N GLU A 94 -2.05 8.04 -5.07
CA GLU A 94 -1.08 8.98 -4.51
C GLU A 94 0.24 8.25 -4.37
N VAL A 95 1.30 8.87 -4.87
CA VAL A 95 2.63 8.28 -4.94
C VAL A 95 3.56 8.96 -3.96
N MET A 96 4.29 8.15 -3.19
CA MET A 96 5.24 8.65 -2.20
C MET A 96 6.27 7.56 -1.92
N ASP A 97 7.34 7.90 -1.17
CA ASP A 97 8.25 6.85 -0.74
C ASP A 97 7.51 5.90 0.22
N THR A 98 8.05 4.70 0.40
CA THR A 98 7.33 3.67 1.15
C THR A 98 7.11 4.06 2.62
N SER A 99 8.10 4.69 3.26
CA SER A 99 7.93 5.09 4.65
C SER A 99 6.78 6.08 4.82
N ALA A 100 6.68 7.06 3.92
CA ALA A 100 5.57 8.01 3.92
C ALA A 100 4.24 7.31 3.67
N ALA A 101 4.24 6.34 2.75
CA ALA A 101 3.01 5.60 2.43
C ALA A 101 2.51 4.80 3.62
N CYS A 102 3.43 4.21 4.39
CA CYS A 102 3.06 3.47 5.60
C CYS A 102 2.34 4.37 6.60
N ARG A 103 2.88 5.55 6.82
CA ARG A 103 2.29 6.51 7.77
C ARG A 103 0.93 7.00 7.27
N THR A 104 0.86 7.35 5.98
CA THR A 104 -0.37 7.86 5.38
C THR A 104 -1.46 6.80 5.41
N TYR A 105 -1.10 5.55 5.12
CA TYR A 105 -2.06 4.45 5.16
C TYR A 105 -2.74 4.37 6.53
N ASN A 106 -1.97 4.37 7.61
CA ASN A 106 -2.54 4.27 8.94
C ASN A 106 -3.45 5.46 9.27
N ILE A 107 -3.05 6.66 8.84
CA ILE A 107 -3.87 7.85 9.06
C ILE A 107 -5.21 7.73 8.36
N LEU A 108 -5.19 7.32 7.09
CA LEU A 108 -6.43 7.20 6.32
C LEU A 108 -7.31 6.08 6.85
N MET A 109 -6.71 4.99 7.30
CA MET A 109 -7.46 3.90 7.92
C MET A 109 -8.21 4.39 9.16
N ALA A 110 -7.58 5.24 9.95
CA ALA A 110 -8.20 5.79 11.15
C ALA A 110 -9.35 6.73 10.82
N GLU A 111 -9.44 7.20 9.58
CA GLU A 111 -10.51 8.07 9.11
C GLU A 111 -11.62 7.31 8.42
N ASP A 112 -11.62 5.99 8.55
CA ASP A 112 -12.63 5.10 7.94
C ASP A 112 -12.69 5.21 6.43
N ARG A 113 -11.56 5.59 5.80
CA ARG A 113 -11.43 5.62 4.35
C ARG A 113 -11.12 4.23 3.83
N MET A 114 -11.66 3.88 2.68
CA MET A 114 -11.36 2.62 2.02
C MET A 114 -10.06 2.79 1.24
N VAL A 115 -8.96 2.50 1.91
CA VAL A 115 -7.63 2.72 1.35
C VAL A 115 -6.95 1.37 1.09
N LEU A 116 -6.19 1.32 0.00
CA LEU A 116 -5.35 0.19 -0.31
C LEU A 116 -3.95 0.71 -0.56
N ALA A 117 -2.94 0.07 0.01
CA ALA A 117 -1.56 0.48 -0.18
C ALA A 117 -0.80 -0.59 -0.94
N ALA A 118 -0.08 -0.17 -1.97
CA ALA A 118 0.89 -0.98 -2.68
C ALA A 118 2.25 -0.49 -2.25
N LEU A 119 2.97 -1.31 -1.50
CA LEU A 119 4.19 -0.89 -0.83
C LEU A 119 5.37 -1.70 -1.32
N MET A 120 6.34 -1.03 -1.94
CA MET A 120 7.64 -1.65 -2.18
C MET A 120 8.38 -1.73 -0.86
N HIS A 121 9.39 -2.60 -0.77
CA HIS A 121 10.24 -2.64 0.41
C HIS A 121 10.79 -1.23 0.69
N PRO A 122 10.86 -0.80 1.97
CA PRO A 122 11.33 0.57 2.27
C PRO A 122 12.70 0.92 1.72
N GLU A 123 13.55 -0.09 1.51
CA GLU A 123 14.89 0.13 0.98
C GLU A 123 15.01 -0.12 -0.53
N ALA A 124 13.90 -0.43 -1.17
CA ALA A 124 13.91 -0.69 -2.61
C ALA A 124 14.35 0.53 -3.43
#